data_2309b69b11ece2eef9637df23723071f
#
_entry.id   2309b69b11ece2eef9637df23723071f
#
_cell.length_a   1.000
_cell.length_b   1.000
_cell.length_c   1.000
_cell.angle_alpha   90.00
_cell.angle_beta   90.00
_cell.angle_gamma   90.00
#
_symmetry.space_group_name_H-M   'P 1'
#
loop_
_entity.id
_entity.type
_entity.pdbx_description
1 polymer ?
#
loop_
_entity_poly.entity_id
_entity_poly.type
_entity_poly.pdbx_seq_one_letter_code
_entity_poly.pdbx_strand_id
1 'polypeptide(L)'
;LKFADVYKGASPQLAIEKLEQLKNLDPSCVAADKKLAEVYYLNNKFDKAAEAYAHFINTPEATEDDLTKYSFALFLNHDFEKSLQIALMGLQKNPRDAAFNRLAMYNYTDLKRYDEAMKAADAFFKESDKADFSYLDYMYFGHLLNAVKKYDQAVEAYMKAITLDPAKTDLWREVSSSYELNNEFTKAIEAYKKYSESLSADKRTPDVQFQIGKLYYEKGTQSDTLTVSLDERKAALVSADSIFTEIAKVAPDSYLGNFWRARTNSALDPETTQGLAKPYYEEVAAFLIDKNDPRYNSALIECYSYLGYYYLVANKLPESKEYWNKILAIDPANATAKRALDGIK
;
A
#
# COMPACT_ATOMS: atom_id res chain seq x y z
N LEU A 1 -14.24 41.07 -13.35
CA LEU A 1 -14.53 40.33 -12.12
C LEU A 1 -15.95 39.78 -12.07
N LYS A 2 -16.99 40.60 -12.14
CA LYS A 2 -18.43 40.16 -12.14
C LYS A 2 -18.74 39.11 -13.21
N PHE A 3 -18.15 39.23 -14.40
CA PHE A 3 -18.27 38.24 -15.45
C PHE A 3 -17.76 36.87 -15.02
N ALA A 4 -16.61 36.82 -14.37
CA ALA A 4 -16.06 35.56 -13.87
C ALA A 4 -16.95 34.89 -12.80
N ASP A 5 -17.60 35.69 -11.93
CA ASP A 5 -18.55 35.15 -10.93
C ASP A 5 -19.75 34.46 -11.58
N VAL A 6 -20.23 34.95 -12.71
CA VAL A 6 -21.37 34.35 -13.44
C VAL A 6 -20.95 33.07 -14.18
N TYR A 7 -19.75 33.06 -14.75
CA TYR A 7 -19.33 31.99 -15.66
C TYR A 7 -18.41 30.92 -15.00
N LYS A 8 -17.97 31.11 -13.76
CA LYS A 8 -17.02 30.19 -13.07
C LYS A 8 -17.46 28.73 -13.04
N GLY A 9 -18.76 28.47 -13.02
CA GLY A 9 -19.33 27.11 -13.05
C GLY A 9 -19.84 26.69 -14.43
N ALA A 10 -20.53 27.62 -15.16
CA ALA A 10 -21.18 27.30 -16.44
C ALA A 10 -20.20 27.28 -17.63
N SER A 11 -19.19 28.16 -17.63
CA SER A 11 -18.19 28.27 -18.69
C SER A 11 -16.83 28.69 -18.11
N PRO A 12 -16.15 27.79 -17.37
CA PRO A 12 -14.93 28.13 -16.66
C PRO A 12 -13.82 28.66 -17.54
N GLN A 13 -13.72 28.12 -18.76
CA GLN A 13 -12.71 28.54 -19.73
C GLN A 13 -12.88 30.01 -20.15
N LEU A 14 -14.13 30.44 -20.35
CA LEU A 14 -14.43 31.82 -20.69
C LEU A 14 -14.16 32.77 -19.51
N ALA A 15 -14.43 32.31 -18.27
CA ALA A 15 -14.11 33.08 -17.07
C ALA A 15 -12.59 33.26 -16.94
N ILE A 16 -11.82 32.21 -17.17
CA ILE A 16 -10.35 32.23 -17.13
C ILE A 16 -9.82 33.20 -18.18
N GLU A 17 -10.23 33.06 -19.43
CA GLU A 17 -9.79 33.93 -20.53
C GLU A 17 -9.99 35.43 -20.19
N LYS A 18 -11.15 35.78 -19.64
CA LYS A 18 -11.45 37.18 -19.30
C LYS A 18 -10.62 37.69 -18.09
N LEU A 19 -10.31 36.80 -17.15
CA LEU A 19 -9.44 37.14 -16.01
C LEU A 19 -7.98 37.29 -16.46
N GLU A 20 -7.49 36.41 -17.35
CA GLU A 20 -6.16 36.51 -17.95
C GLU A 20 -6.01 37.77 -18.79
N GLN A 21 -7.05 38.15 -19.58
CA GLN A 21 -7.05 39.43 -20.25
C GLN A 21 -6.94 40.61 -19.27
N LEU A 22 -7.62 40.54 -18.12
CA LEU A 22 -7.51 41.58 -17.09
C LEU A 22 -6.10 41.61 -16.50
N LYS A 23 -5.48 40.45 -16.22
CA LYS A 23 -4.09 40.36 -15.72
C LYS A 23 -3.06 40.89 -16.72
N ASN A 24 -3.29 40.71 -18.02
CA ASN A 24 -2.44 41.29 -19.07
C ASN A 24 -2.51 42.82 -19.12
N LEU A 25 -3.67 43.41 -18.77
CA LEU A 25 -3.86 44.86 -18.69
C LEU A 25 -3.34 45.43 -17.36
N ASP A 26 -3.53 44.72 -16.28
CA ASP A 26 -3.07 45.07 -14.93
C ASP A 26 -2.47 43.85 -14.23
N PRO A 27 -1.16 43.62 -14.43
CA PRO A 27 -0.46 42.50 -13.78
C PRO A 27 -0.49 42.51 -12.22
N SER A 28 -0.76 43.68 -11.64
CA SER A 28 -0.81 43.83 -10.17
C SER A 28 -2.21 43.59 -9.57
N CYS A 29 -3.22 43.30 -10.41
CA CYS A 29 -4.59 43.11 -9.98
C CYS A 29 -4.77 41.84 -9.12
N VAL A 30 -4.61 41.96 -7.79
CA VAL A 30 -4.83 40.90 -6.80
C VAL A 30 -6.23 40.29 -6.90
N ALA A 31 -7.25 41.12 -7.17
CA ALA A 31 -8.61 40.62 -7.31
C ALA A 31 -8.80 39.68 -8.53
N ALA A 32 -7.98 39.81 -9.57
CA ALA A 32 -7.99 38.90 -10.71
C ALA A 32 -7.31 37.56 -10.33
N ASP A 33 -6.18 37.60 -9.61
CA ASP A 33 -5.50 36.39 -9.09
C ASP A 33 -6.44 35.60 -8.19
N LYS A 34 -7.13 36.28 -7.27
CA LYS A 34 -8.09 35.65 -6.36
C LYS A 34 -9.23 34.96 -7.12
N LYS A 35 -9.77 35.60 -8.16
CA LYS A 35 -10.81 34.99 -8.99
C LYS A 35 -10.30 33.86 -9.88
N LEU A 36 -9.08 33.95 -10.40
CA LEU A 36 -8.43 32.86 -11.12
C LEU A 36 -8.23 31.65 -10.23
N ALA A 37 -7.71 31.84 -9.02
CA ALA A 37 -7.53 30.79 -8.03
C ALA A 37 -8.85 30.07 -7.70
N GLU A 38 -9.93 30.85 -7.45
CA GLU A 38 -11.27 30.32 -7.21
C GLU A 38 -11.80 29.50 -8.41
N VAL A 39 -11.69 30.02 -9.63
CA VAL A 39 -12.17 29.32 -10.84
C VAL A 39 -11.38 28.06 -11.09
N TYR A 40 -10.06 28.08 -10.97
CA TYR A 40 -9.23 26.90 -11.13
C TYR A 40 -9.54 25.85 -10.07
N TYR A 41 -9.68 26.25 -8.79
CA TYR A 41 -10.00 25.36 -7.69
C TYR A 41 -11.36 24.65 -7.89
N LEU A 42 -12.41 25.40 -8.22
CA LEU A 42 -13.75 24.86 -8.47
C LEU A 42 -13.83 23.90 -9.67
N ASN A 43 -12.86 23.99 -10.57
CA ASN A 43 -12.77 23.13 -11.75
C ASN A 43 -11.66 22.06 -11.63
N ASN A 44 -11.22 21.76 -10.42
CA ASN A 44 -10.22 20.73 -10.10
C ASN A 44 -8.86 20.90 -10.81
N LYS A 45 -8.52 22.15 -11.23
CA LYS A 45 -7.21 22.50 -11.79
C LYS A 45 -6.30 22.97 -10.66
N PHE A 46 -5.97 22.05 -9.75
CA PHE A 46 -5.33 22.38 -8.49
C PHE A 46 -3.91 22.91 -8.64
N ASP A 47 -3.18 22.49 -9.68
CA ASP A 47 -1.89 23.04 -10.09
C ASP A 47 -1.97 24.56 -10.34
N LYS A 48 -2.88 24.96 -11.23
CA LYS A 48 -3.11 26.37 -11.58
C LYS A 48 -3.75 27.15 -10.44
N ALA A 49 -4.59 26.51 -9.65
CA ALA A 49 -5.14 27.15 -8.46
C ALA A 49 -4.02 27.50 -7.46
N ALA A 50 -3.09 26.57 -7.20
CA ALA A 50 -1.97 26.80 -6.32
C ALA A 50 -1.04 27.92 -6.83
N GLU A 51 -0.75 27.96 -8.14
CA GLU A 51 0.01 29.08 -8.75
C GLU A 51 -0.69 30.44 -8.52
N ALA A 52 -2.00 30.51 -8.78
CA ALA A 52 -2.75 31.75 -8.61
C ALA A 52 -2.85 32.18 -7.13
N TYR A 53 -3.05 31.25 -6.19
CA TYR A 53 -3.02 31.53 -4.75
C TYR A 53 -1.65 32.09 -4.30
N ALA A 54 -0.57 31.55 -4.82
CA ALA A 54 0.79 31.98 -4.45
C ALA A 54 1.04 33.48 -4.70
N HIS A 55 0.38 34.08 -5.68
CA HIS A 55 0.54 35.49 -6.02
C HIS A 55 0.00 36.44 -4.94
N PHE A 56 -1.00 36.03 -4.16
CA PHE A 56 -1.67 36.96 -3.23
C PHE A 56 -1.77 36.44 -1.78
N ILE A 57 -1.42 35.21 -1.50
CA ILE A 57 -1.67 34.61 -0.20
C ILE A 57 -1.00 35.32 0.98
N ASN A 58 0.07 36.06 0.71
CA ASN A 58 0.81 36.88 1.68
C ASN A 58 0.34 38.34 1.71
N THR A 59 -0.72 38.71 0.98
CA THR A 59 -1.27 40.07 0.97
C THR A 59 -2.40 40.22 1.99
N PRO A 60 -2.73 41.44 2.42
CA PRO A 60 -3.86 41.69 3.34
C PRO A 60 -5.23 41.23 2.81
N GLU A 61 -5.36 41.03 1.51
CA GLU A 61 -6.59 40.60 0.85
C GLU A 61 -6.86 39.10 1.01
N ALA A 62 -5.85 38.31 1.44
CA ALA A 62 -6.00 36.87 1.66
C ALA A 62 -6.85 36.60 2.90
N THR A 63 -7.83 35.73 2.72
CA THR A 63 -8.74 35.25 3.78
C THR A 63 -8.31 33.88 4.33
N GLU A 64 -8.91 33.46 5.44
CA GLU A 64 -8.74 32.08 5.95
C GLU A 64 -9.24 31.03 4.95
N ASP A 65 -10.32 31.31 4.23
CA ASP A 65 -10.83 30.44 3.15
C ASP A 65 -9.83 30.30 2.01
N ASP A 66 -9.13 31.37 1.63
CA ASP A 66 -8.06 31.30 0.62
C ASP A 66 -6.88 30.45 1.10
N LEU A 67 -6.47 30.59 2.39
CA LEU A 67 -5.43 29.74 2.99
C LEU A 67 -5.83 28.27 2.97
N THR A 68 -7.07 27.97 3.36
CA THR A 68 -7.59 26.59 3.35
C THR A 68 -7.58 25.99 1.94
N LYS A 69 -8.13 26.71 0.96
CA LYS A 69 -8.17 26.24 -0.44
C LYS A 69 -6.79 26.11 -1.05
N TYR A 70 -5.88 27.03 -0.73
CA TYR A 70 -4.50 26.96 -1.18
C TYR A 70 -3.77 25.76 -0.62
N SER A 71 -3.83 25.56 0.70
CA SER A 71 -3.24 24.39 1.36
C SER A 71 -3.80 23.09 0.77
N PHE A 72 -5.12 23.01 0.55
CA PHE A 72 -5.75 21.83 -0.02
C PHE A 72 -5.35 21.61 -1.50
N ALA A 73 -5.24 22.67 -2.30
CA ALA A 73 -4.76 22.57 -3.68
C ALA A 73 -3.30 22.04 -3.74
N LEU A 74 -2.44 22.54 -2.88
CA LEU A 74 -1.07 22.06 -2.74
C LEU A 74 -1.01 20.59 -2.31
N PHE A 75 -1.87 20.20 -1.35
CA PHE A 75 -1.99 18.81 -0.91
C PHE A 75 -2.37 17.88 -2.07
N LEU A 76 -3.37 18.23 -2.87
CA LEU A 76 -3.79 17.46 -4.05
C LEU A 76 -2.74 17.42 -5.16
N ASN A 77 -1.84 18.39 -5.21
CA ASN A 77 -0.67 18.43 -6.10
C ASN A 77 0.55 17.70 -5.52
N HIS A 78 0.40 17.01 -4.38
CA HIS A 78 1.48 16.33 -3.66
C HIS A 78 2.64 17.25 -3.20
N ASP A 79 2.41 18.57 -3.12
CA ASP A 79 3.37 19.52 -2.50
C ASP A 79 3.08 19.64 -1.00
N PHE A 80 3.30 18.52 -0.29
CA PHE A 80 2.93 18.36 1.11
C PHE A 80 3.64 19.35 2.04
N GLU A 81 4.90 19.70 1.75
CA GLU A 81 5.66 20.66 2.58
C GLU A 81 5.05 22.06 2.50
N LYS A 82 4.74 22.56 1.30
CA LYS A 82 4.09 23.87 1.18
C LYS A 82 2.66 23.85 1.71
N SER A 83 1.91 22.77 1.44
CA SER A 83 0.58 22.58 2.01
C SER A 83 0.60 22.69 3.54
N LEU A 84 1.54 21.98 4.18
CA LEU A 84 1.74 22.04 5.62
C LEU A 84 2.09 23.45 6.10
N GLN A 85 3.01 24.13 5.41
CA GLN A 85 3.39 25.50 5.76
C GLN A 85 2.17 26.43 5.79
N ILE A 86 1.31 26.36 4.77
CA ILE A 86 0.09 27.17 4.69
C ILE A 86 -0.92 26.77 5.78
N ALA A 87 -1.11 25.47 6.04
CA ALA A 87 -1.97 25.00 7.10
C ALA A 87 -1.51 25.52 8.50
N LEU A 88 -0.20 25.49 8.75
CA LEU A 88 0.38 26.02 10.00
C LEU A 88 0.20 27.54 10.13
N MET A 89 0.26 28.30 9.03
CA MET A 89 -0.07 29.73 9.05
C MET A 89 -1.54 29.96 9.48
N GLY A 90 -2.45 29.13 9.01
CA GLY A 90 -3.83 29.15 9.45
C GLY A 90 -4.00 28.83 10.94
N LEU A 91 -3.31 27.79 11.42
CA LEU A 91 -3.32 27.39 12.83
C LEU A 91 -2.69 28.43 13.80
N GLN A 92 -1.76 29.26 13.31
CA GLN A 92 -1.26 30.39 14.09
C GLN A 92 -2.37 31.43 14.38
N LYS A 93 -3.33 31.58 13.47
CA LYS A 93 -4.46 32.51 13.64
C LYS A 93 -5.58 31.86 14.44
N ASN A 94 -5.92 30.60 14.13
CA ASN A 94 -6.96 29.83 14.79
C ASN A 94 -6.48 28.39 15.06
N PRO A 95 -5.92 28.10 16.24
CA PRO A 95 -5.42 26.76 16.57
C PRO A 95 -6.49 25.65 16.58
N ARG A 96 -7.77 26.02 16.67
CA ARG A 96 -8.90 25.07 16.73
C ARG A 96 -9.60 24.90 15.39
N ASP A 97 -9.09 25.49 14.31
CA ASP A 97 -9.67 25.34 12.98
C ASP A 97 -9.57 23.88 12.48
N ALA A 98 -10.73 23.31 12.14
CA ALA A 98 -10.82 21.91 11.74
C ALA A 98 -10.15 21.63 10.40
N ALA A 99 -10.24 22.55 9.43
CA ALA A 99 -9.67 22.35 8.10
C ALA A 99 -8.13 22.35 8.13
N PHE A 100 -7.54 23.28 8.89
CA PHE A 100 -6.09 23.32 9.02
C PHE A 100 -5.52 22.20 9.88
N ASN A 101 -6.19 21.78 10.97
CA ASN A 101 -5.77 20.60 11.74
C ASN A 101 -5.87 19.32 10.91
N ARG A 102 -6.92 19.15 10.09
CA ARG A 102 -7.07 18.07 9.12
C ARG A 102 -5.89 18.03 8.15
N LEU A 103 -5.60 19.15 7.50
CA LEU A 103 -4.51 19.26 6.52
C LEU A 103 -3.14 19.05 7.16
N ALA A 104 -2.93 19.52 8.38
CA ALA A 104 -1.71 19.26 9.13
C ALA A 104 -1.53 17.75 9.39
N MET A 105 -2.58 17.05 9.83
CA MET A 105 -2.56 15.60 10.03
C MET A 105 -2.22 14.86 8.72
N TYR A 106 -2.87 15.21 7.61
CA TYR A 106 -2.63 14.57 6.32
C TYR A 106 -1.19 14.80 5.83
N ASN A 107 -0.76 16.06 5.80
CA ASN A 107 0.58 16.42 5.32
C ASN A 107 1.68 15.79 6.18
N TYR A 108 1.58 15.85 7.50
CA TYR A 108 2.54 15.20 8.39
C TYR A 108 2.60 13.68 8.17
N THR A 109 1.46 13.04 7.89
CA THR A 109 1.39 11.60 7.61
C THR A 109 2.14 11.27 6.31
N ASP A 110 1.88 12.01 5.21
CA ASP A 110 2.54 11.80 3.91
C ASP A 110 4.04 12.13 3.98
N LEU A 111 4.43 13.13 4.77
CA LEU A 111 5.82 13.47 5.05
C LEU A 111 6.50 12.50 6.04
N LYS A 112 5.80 11.48 6.54
CA LYS A 112 6.27 10.49 7.52
C LYS A 112 6.76 11.12 8.85
N ARG A 113 6.22 12.28 9.19
CA ARG A 113 6.49 12.98 10.45
C ARG A 113 5.44 12.57 11.48
N TYR A 114 5.50 11.30 11.90
CA TYR A 114 4.41 10.62 12.61
C TYR A 114 4.11 11.18 14.00
N ASP A 115 5.11 11.68 14.72
CA ASP A 115 4.89 12.29 16.05
C ASP A 115 4.07 13.57 15.95
N GLU A 116 4.38 14.41 14.95
CA GLU A 116 3.62 15.64 14.68
C GLU A 116 2.25 15.30 14.09
N ALA A 117 2.16 14.27 13.24
CA ALA A 117 0.89 13.80 12.69
C ALA A 117 -0.07 13.33 13.80
N MET A 118 0.42 12.61 14.82
CA MET A 118 -0.38 12.19 15.96
C MET A 118 -0.90 13.37 16.78
N LYS A 119 -0.08 14.41 16.99
CA LYS A 119 -0.51 15.64 17.66
C LYS A 119 -1.57 16.39 16.86
N ALA A 120 -1.38 16.48 15.54
CA ALA A 120 -2.35 17.10 14.64
C ALA A 120 -3.66 16.29 14.58
N ALA A 121 -3.60 14.95 14.62
CA ALA A 121 -4.76 14.08 14.71
C ALA A 121 -5.54 14.31 16.03
N ASP A 122 -4.85 14.39 17.16
CA ASP A 122 -5.48 14.70 18.45
C ASP A 122 -6.16 16.08 18.42
N ALA A 123 -5.49 17.09 17.90
CA ALA A 123 -6.07 18.42 17.73
C ALA A 123 -7.29 18.39 16.79
N PHE A 124 -7.23 17.65 15.69
CA PHE A 124 -8.34 17.54 14.75
C PHE A 124 -9.55 16.81 15.34
N PHE A 125 -9.36 15.60 15.89
CA PHE A 125 -10.47 14.76 16.33
C PHE A 125 -11.06 15.14 17.70
N LYS A 126 -10.28 15.78 18.57
CA LYS A 126 -10.68 16.03 19.95
C LYS A 126 -10.89 17.51 20.29
N GLU A 127 -10.17 18.42 19.61
CA GLU A 127 -10.09 19.81 20.01
C GLU A 127 -10.65 20.79 18.99
N SER A 128 -10.80 20.38 17.71
CA SER A 128 -11.27 21.28 16.66
C SER A 128 -12.73 21.65 16.81
N ASP A 129 -13.03 22.90 16.50
CA ASP A 129 -14.38 23.43 16.53
C ASP A 129 -15.16 22.99 15.29
N LYS A 130 -16.41 22.52 15.49
CA LYS A 130 -17.34 22.17 14.41
C LYS A 130 -16.75 21.24 13.36
N ALA A 131 -15.89 20.30 13.76
CA ALA A 131 -15.33 19.33 12.85
C ALA A 131 -16.43 18.41 12.31
N ASP A 132 -16.51 18.32 10.98
CA ASP A 132 -17.31 17.33 10.27
C ASP A 132 -16.35 16.29 9.70
N PHE A 133 -16.53 15.03 10.09
CA PHE A 133 -15.61 13.95 9.77
C PHE A 133 -16.05 13.18 8.54
N SER A 134 -15.15 13.06 7.57
CA SER A 134 -15.33 12.28 6.36
C SER A 134 -14.64 10.91 6.47
N TYR A 135 -14.95 10.02 5.52
CA TYR A 135 -14.22 8.74 5.38
C TYR A 135 -12.72 8.95 5.20
N LEU A 136 -12.32 10.01 4.52
CA LEU A 136 -10.93 10.33 4.23
C LEU A 136 -10.16 10.65 5.51
N ASP A 137 -10.78 11.33 6.47
CA ASP A 137 -10.17 11.62 7.76
C ASP A 137 -9.80 10.35 8.52
N TYR A 138 -10.74 9.42 8.58
CA TYR A 138 -10.51 8.15 9.27
C TYR A 138 -9.58 7.22 8.46
N MET A 139 -9.57 7.30 7.13
CA MET A 139 -8.59 6.58 6.30
C MET A 139 -7.16 7.07 6.59
N TYR A 140 -6.92 8.39 6.57
CA TYR A 140 -5.62 8.96 6.90
C TYR A 140 -5.19 8.66 8.34
N PHE A 141 -6.13 8.71 9.26
CA PHE A 141 -5.86 8.34 10.65
C PHE A 141 -5.50 6.85 10.78
N GLY A 142 -6.15 5.97 10.03
CA GLY A 142 -5.80 4.55 9.95
C GLY A 142 -4.38 4.34 9.40
N HIS A 143 -4.00 5.04 8.32
CA HIS A 143 -2.64 4.98 7.77
C HIS A 143 -1.60 5.44 8.81
N LEU A 144 -1.87 6.54 9.51
CA LEU A 144 -1.01 7.04 10.57
C LEU A 144 -0.86 6.03 11.72
N LEU A 145 -1.96 5.45 12.17
CA LEU A 145 -1.96 4.44 13.24
C LEU A 145 -1.19 3.18 12.85
N ASN A 146 -1.31 2.72 11.61
CA ASN A 146 -0.48 1.63 11.07
C ASN A 146 1.00 1.99 11.09
N ALA A 147 1.35 3.19 10.65
CA ALA A 147 2.74 3.65 10.63
C ALA A 147 3.39 3.70 12.03
N VAL A 148 2.59 4.01 13.06
CA VAL A 148 3.04 3.98 14.47
C VAL A 148 2.74 2.65 15.18
N LYS A 149 2.41 1.60 14.42
CA LYS A 149 2.18 0.21 14.88
C LYS A 149 1.00 0.05 15.88
N LYS A 150 0.02 0.93 15.81
CA LYS A 150 -1.23 0.84 16.59
C LYS A 150 -2.31 0.15 15.76
N TYR A 151 -2.08 -1.12 15.41
CA TYR A 151 -2.85 -1.84 14.39
C TYR A 151 -4.33 -2.00 14.73
N ASP A 152 -4.69 -2.32 15.97
CA ASP A 152 -6.09 -2.45 16.39
C ASP A 152 -6.84 -1.12 16.22
N GLN A 153 -6.20 0.00 16.59
CA GLN A 153 -6.78 1.32 16.41
C GLN A 153 -6.89 1.71 14.93
N ALA A 154 -5.93 1.27 14.10
CA ALA A 154 -5.98 1.48 12.66
C ALA A 154 -7.20 0.76 12.04
N VAL A 155 -7.45 -0.49 12.44
CA VAL A 155 -8.66 -1.23 12.04
C VAL A 155 -9.93 -0.47 12.44
N GLU A 156 -10.03 0.01 13.68
CA GLU A 156 -11.18 0.80 14.12
C GLU A 156 -11.39 2.07 13.27
N ALA A 157 -10.29 2.75 12.92
CA ALA A 157 -10.35 3.94 12.07
C ALA A 157 -10.84 3.58 10.65
N TYR A 158 -10.30 2.56 10.01
CA TYR A 158 -10.76 2.12 8.69
C TYR A 158 -12.22 1.64 8.72
N MET A 159 -12.65 0.94 9.76
CA MET A 159 -14.05 0.54 9.91
C MET A 159 -14.99 1.74 10.03
N LYS A 160 -14.59 2.82 10.71
CA LYS A 160 -15.33 4.08 10.71
C LYS A 160 -15.38 4.71 9.32
N ALA A 161 -14.25 4.70 8.58
CA ALA A 161 -14.20 5.19 7.20
C ALA A 161 -15.18 4.42 6.30
N ILE A 162 -15.21 3.08 6.38
CA ILE A 162 -16.16 2.22 5.64
C ILE A 162 -17.62 2.51 6.03
N THR A 163 -17.87 2.79 7.31
CA THR A 163 -19.22 3.13 7.78
C THR A 163 -19.70 4.46 7.20
N LEU A 164 -18.81 5.45 7.08
CA LEU A 164 -19.13 6.76 6.50
C LEU A 164 -19.30 6.72 4.97
N ASP A 165 -18.53 5.90 4.30
CA ASP A 165 -18.66 5.69 2.84
C ASP A 165 -18.50 4.20 2.48
N PRO A 166 -19.61 3.43 2.50
CA PRO A 166 -19.57 1.99 2.18
C PRO A 166 -19.13 1.67 0.74
N ALA A 167 -19.12 2.66 -0.16
CA ALA A 167 -18.64 2.47 -1.53
C ALA A 167 -17.10 2.37 -1.61
N LYS A 168 -16.39 2.76 -0.55
CA LYS A 168 -14.92 2.67 -0.46
C LYS A 168 -14.47 1.26 -0.06
N THR A 169 -14.84 0.27 -0.86
CA THR A 169 -14.57 -1.15 -0.59
C THR A 169 -13.08 -1.49 -0.58
N ASP A 170 -12.23 -0.67 -1.23
CA ASP A 170 -10.77 -0.81 -1.18
C ASP A 170 -10.20 -0.72 0.25
N LEU A 171 -10.92 -0.06 1.18
CA LEU A 171 -10.50 0.02 2.58
C LEU A 171 -10.47 -1.34 3.28
N TRP A 172 -11.17 -2.36 2.77
CA TRP A 172 -11.03 -3.72 3.27
C TRP A 172 -9.62 -4.29 3.07
N ARG A 173 -8.89 -3.82 2.06
CA ARG A 173 -7.45 -4.13 1.90
C ARG A 173 -6.62 -3.55 3.03
N GLU A 174 -6.90 -2.30 3.42
CA GLU A 174 -6.21 -1.62 4.52
C GLU A 174 -6.50 -2.29 5.86
N VAL A 175 -7.77 -2.70 6.08
CA VAL A 175 -8.15 -3.51 7.25
C VAL A 175 -7.39 -4.83 7.28
N SER A 176 -7.32 -5.53 6.15
CA SER A 176 -6.56 -6.78 6.03
C SER A 176 -5.08 -6.59 6.33
N SER A 177 -4.46 -5.55 5.76
CA SER A 177 -3.06 -5.22 6.00
C SER A 177 -2.78 -4.91 7.48
N SER A 178 -3.68 -4.19 8.15
CA SER A 178 -3.54 -3.93 9.59
C SER A 178 -3.56 -5.21 10.42
N TYR A 179 -4.47 -6.14 10.10
CA TYR A 179 -4.52 -7.45 10.76
C TYR A 179 -3.29 -8.32 10.43
N GLU A 180 -2.80 -8.29 9.16
CA GLU A 180 -1.57 -8.98 8.75
C GLU A 180 -0.37 -8.47 9.56
N LEU A 181 -0.19 -7.15 9.67
CA LEU A 181 0.86 -6.53 10.47
C LEU A 181 0.77 -6.85 11.97
N ASN A 182 -0.43 -7.12 12.45
CA ASN A 182 -0.70 -7.54 13.84
C ASN A 182 -0.63 -9.08 14.04
N ASN A 183 -0.25 -9.83 13.01
CA ASN A 183 -0.22 -11.30 12.98
C ASN A 183 -1.59 -11.98 13.21
N GLU A 184 -2.69 -11.25 12.99
CA GLU A 184 -4.05 -11.75 13.11
C GLU A 184 -4.55 -12.31 11.76
N PHE A 185 -3.85 -13.29 11.21
CA PHE A 185 -4.03 -13.78 9.84
C PHE A 185 -5.45 -14.27 9.53
N THR A 186 -6.16 -14.82 10.49
CA THR A 186 -7.57 -15.23 10.28
C THR A 186 -8.44 -14.03 9.91
N LYS A 187 -8.33 -12.93 10.67
CA LYS A 187 -9.07 -11.70 10.40
C LYS A 187 -8.58 -11.01 9.12
N ALA A 188 -7.27 -11.06 8.85
CA ALA A 188 -6.69 -10.55 7.62
C ALA A 188 -7.29 -11.24 6.39
N ILE A 189 -7.38 -12.58 6.40
CA ILE A 189 -8.00 -13.38 5.32
C ILE A 189 -9.47 -12.99 5.14
N GLU A 190 -10.24 -12.88 6.22
CA GLU A 190 -11.65 -12.49 6.16
C GLU A 190 -11.84 -11.09 5.56
N ALA A 191 -11.04 -10.12 5.99
CA ALA A 191 -11.07 -8.77 5.44
C ALA A 191 -10.69 -8.73 3.96
N TYR A 192 -9.62 -9.44 3.57
CA TYR A 192 -9.21 -9.47 2.17
C TYR A 192 -10.22 -10.19 1.25
N LYS A 193 -10.91 -11.20 1.75
CA LYS A 193 -12.03 -11.84 1.04
C LYS A 193 -13.17 -10.85 0.80
N LYS A 194 -13.56 -10.03 1.79
CA LYS A 194 -14.56 -8.96 1.60
C LYS A 194 -14.13 -7.99 0.50
N TYR A 195 -12.85 -7.60 0.47
CA TYR A 195 -12.31 -6.82 -0.64
C TYR A 195 -12.49 -7.55 -1.97
N SER A 196 -12.05 -8.80 -2.07
CA SER A 196 -12.14 -9.62 -3.28
C SER A 196 -13.59 -9.77 -3.78
N GLU A 197 -14.53 -10.00 -2.87
CA GLU A 197 -15.96 -10.14 -3.17
C GLU A 197 -16.59 -8.85 -3.67
N SER A 198 -16.08 -7.69 -3.24
CA SER A 198 -16.54 -6.39 -3.68
C SER A 198 -16.11 -6.04 -5.12
N LEU A 199 -15.13 -6.75 -5.65
CA LEU A 199 -14.62 -6.52 -7.00
C LEU A 199 -15.57 -7.15 -8.03
N SER A 200 -15.71 -6.48 -9.19
CA SER A 200 -16.32 -7.09 -10.37
C SER A 200 -15.50 -8.28 -10.88
N ALA A 201 -16.13 -9.18 -11.62
CA ALA A 201 -15.50 -10.43 -12.05
C ALA A 201 -14.20 -10.24 -12.84
N ASP A 202 -14.13 -9.21 -13.67
CA ASP A 202 -12.95 -8.82 -14.46
C ASP A 202 -11.79 -8.29 -13.61
N LYS A 203 -12.06 -7.78 -12.41
CA LYS A 203 -11.07 -7.28 -11.45
C LYS A 203 -10.58 -8.32 -10.44
N ARG A 204 -11.21 -9.49 -10.39
CA ARG A 204 -10.76 -10.63 -9.56
C ARG A 204 -9.62 -11.36 -10.23
N THR A 205 -8.51 -10.66 -10.43
CA THR A 205 -7.31 -11.18 -11.09
C THR A 205 -6.60 -12.25 -10.25
N PRO A 206 -5.69 -13.05 -10.87
CA PRO A 206 -4.83 -13.97 -10.12
C PRO A 206 -4.05 -13.30 -8.98
N ASP A 207 -3.68 -12.03 -9.10
CA ASP A 207 -2.98 -11.29 -8.04
C ASP A 207 -3.83 -11.12 -6.77
N VAL A 208 -5.14 -10.92 -6.91
CA VAL A 208 -6.07 -10.85 -5.78
C VAL A 208 -6.12 -12.19 -5.06
N GLN A 209 -6.19 -13.30 -5.81
CA GLN A 209 -6.17 -14.65 -5.26
C GLN A 209 -4.80 -14.98 -4.64
N PHE A 210 -3.74 -14.52 -5.28
CA PHE A 210 -2.38 -14.71 -4.79
C PHE A 210 -2.18 -14.12 -3.39
N GLN A 211 -2.70 -12.93 -3.14
CA GLN A 211 -2.61 -12.32 -1.80
C GLN A 211 -3.40 -13.14 -0.75
N ILE A 212 -4.56 -13.68 -1.10
CA ILE A 212 -5.30 -14.59 -0.20
C ILE A 212 -4.47 -15.86 0.08
N GLY A 213 -3.87 -16.45 -0.94
CA GLY A 213 -2.96 -17.59 -0.80
C GLY A 213 -1.77 -17.30 0.13
N LYS A 214 -1.16 -16.11 -0.03
CA LYS A 214 -0.08 -15.63 0.84
C LYS A 214 -0.52 -15.56 2.31
N LEU A 215 -1.65 -14.93 2.58
CA LEU A 215 -2.17 -14.81 3.96
C LEU A 215 -2.44 -16.19 4.59
N TYR A 216 -2.94 -17.16 3.81
CA TYR A 216 -3.07 -18.54 4.29
C TYR A 216 -1.71 -19.20 4.55
N TYR A 217 -0.72 -18.98 3.69
CA TYR A 217 0.64 -19.47 3.90
C TYR A 217 1.26 -18.88 5.18
N GLU A 218 1.14 -17.59 5.39
CA GLU A 218 1.64 -16.90 6.60
C GLU A 218 0.93 -17.39 7.85
N LYS A 219 -0.39 -17.59 7.81
CA LYS A 219 -1.12 -18.25 8.91
C LYS A 219 -0.57 -19.64 9.20
N GLY A 220 -0.23 -20.41 8.18
CA GLY A 220 0.28 -21.77 8.32
C GLY A 220 1.72 -21.87 8.83
N THR A 221 2.53 -20.84 8.55
CA THR A 221 3.96 -20.80 8.87
C THR A 221 4.31 -19.95 10.10
N GLN A 222 3.33 -19.28 10.71
CA GLN A 222 3.58 -18.44 11.88
C GLN A 222 4.18 -19.25 13.03
N SER A 223 5.09 -18.61 13.77
CA SER A 223 5.82 -19.23 14.88
C SER A 223 5.01 -19.31 16.18
N ASP A 224 3.98 -18.47 16.33
CA ASP A 224 3.14 -18.45 17.52
C ASP A 224 2.18 -19.66 17.52
N THR A 225 2.55 -20.65 18.32
CA THR A 225 1.77 -21.88 18.52
C THR A 225 0.71 -21.76 19.61
N LEU A 226 0.67 -20.64 20.34
CA LEU A 226 -0.28 -20.43 21.43
C LEU A 226 -1.63 -19.93 20.89
N THR A 227 -1.62 -19.18 19.79
CA THR A 227 -2.83 -18.58 19.20
C THR A 227 -3.42 -19.41 18.07
N VAL A 228 -2.62 -20.27 17.39
CA VAL A 228 -3.08 -21.11 16.27
C VAL A 228 -2.55 -22.52 16.42
N SER A 229 -3.47 -23.49 16.52
CA SER A 229 -3.14 -24.90 16.67
C SER A 229 -2.40 -25.46 15.44
N LEU A 230 -1.69 -26.57 15.62
CA LEU A 230 -0.99 -27.25 14.53
C LEU A 230 -1.96 -27.67 13.40
N ASP A 231 -3.16 -28.13 13.76
CA ASP A 231 -4.17 -28.55 12.77
C ASP A 231 -4.70 -27.37 11.97
N GLU A 232 -4.95 -26.22 12.60
CA GLU A 232 -5.33 -24.98 11.91
C GLU A 232 -4.22 -24.48 10.99
N ARG A 233 -2.97 -24.58 11.40
CA ARG A 233 -1.80 -24.22 10.57
C ARG A 233 -1.71 -25.12 9.34
N LYS A 234 -1.85 -26.44 9.53
CA LYS A 234 -1.89 -27.41 8.41
C LYS A 234 -3.06 -27.14 7.47
N ALA A 235 -4.25 -26.88 7.99
CA ALA A 235 -5.43 -26.56 7.20
C ALA A 235 -5.23 -25.26 6.40
N ALA A 236 -4.55 -24.27 6.97
CA ALA A 236 -4.19 -23.04 6.27
C ALA A 236 -3.21 -23.31 5.12
N LEU A 237 -2.17 -24.11 5.33
CA LEU A 237 -1.26 -24.51 4.25
C LEU A 237 -1.95 -25.28 3.14
N VAL A 238 -2.86 -26.20 3.45
CA VAL A 238 -3.66 -26.90 2.44
C VAL A 238 -4.51 -25.92 1.64
N SER A 239 -5.09 -24.91 2.30
CA SER A 239 -5.87 -23.86 1.62
C SER A 239 -4.97 -23.01 0.70
N ALA A 240 -3.76 -22.69 1.15
CA ALA A 240 -2.77 -21.96 0.35
C ALA A 240 -2.38 -22.76 -0.91
N ASP A 241 -2.05 -24.06 -0.76
CA ASP A 241 -1.70 -24.93 -1.91
C ASP A 241 -2.83 -25.02 -2.93
N SER A 242 -4.09 -25.13 -2.46
CA SER A 242 -5.26 -25.15 -3.34
C SER A 242 -5.37 -23.86 -4.17
N ILE A 243 -5.18 -22.69 -3.55
CA ILE A 243 -5.24 -21.38 -4.24
C ILE A 243 -4.09 -21.27 -5.24
N PHE A 244 -2.86 -21.61 -4.86
CA PHE A 244 -1.71 -21.55 -5.74
C PHE A 244 -1.79 -22.57 -6.88
N THR A 245 -2.48 -23.70 -6.66
CA THR A 245 -2.81 -24.66 -7.72
C THR A 245 -3.69 -24.03 -8.80
N GLU A 246 -4.73 -23.30 -8.40
CA GLU A 246 -5.60 -22.62 -9.38
C GLU A 246 -4.83 -21.48 -10.09
N ILE A 247 -3.97 -20.76 -9.39
CA ILE A 247 -3.13 -19.73 -10.00
C ILE A 247 -2.19 -20.35 -11.04
N ALA A 248 -1.54 -21.48 -10.74
CA ALA A 248 -0.66 -22.16 -11.69
C ALA A 248 -1.40 -22.61 -12.97
N LYS A 249 -2.69 -23.02 -12.85
CA LYS A 249 -3.52 -23.39 -14.00
C LYS A 249 -3.91 -22.21 -14.89
N VAL A 250 -4.28 -21.07 -14.28
CA VAL A 250 -4.73 -19.89 -15.04
C VAL A 250 -3.60 -19.01 -15.57
N ALA A 251 -2.41 -19.14 -15.01
CA ALA A 251 -1.21 -18.42 -15.41
C ALA A 251 -0.02 -19.36 -15.64
N PRO A 252 -0.10 -20.29 -16.63
CA PRO A 252 0.95 -21.30 -16.87
C PRO A 252 2.28 -20.70 -17.33
N ASP A 253 2.27 -19.48 -17.86
CA ASP A 253 3.49 -18.76 -18.27
C ASP A 253 4.21 -18.06 -17.09
N SER A 254 3.68 -18.21 -15.87
CA SER A 254 4.26 -17.70 -14.63
C SER A 254 4.71 -18.84 -13.72
N TYR A 255 5.93 -18.79 -13.26
CA TYR A 255 6.42 -19.77 -12.29
C TYR A 255 5.84 -19.58 -10.88
N LEU A 256 5.22 -18.43 -10.56
CA LEU A 256 4.85 -18.04 -9.21
C LEU A 256 3.84 -19.01 -8.57
N GLY A 257 2.85 -19.51 -9.31
CA GLY A 257 1.89 -20.47 -8.79
C GLY A 257 2.58 -21.72 -8.25
N ASN A 258 3.40 -22.39 -9.06
CA ASN A 258 4.13 -23.59 -8.66
C ASN A 258 5.24 -23.30 -7.65
N PHE A 259 5.85 -22.12 -7.67
CA PHE A 259 6.85 -21.72 -6.68
C PHE A 259 6.25 -21.57 -5.28
N TRP A 260 5.06 -20.99 -5.16
CA TRP A 260 4.39 -20.89 -3.87
C TRP A 260 3.75 -22.22 -3.45
N ARG A 261 3.38 -23.10 -4.37
CA ARG A 261 3.03 -24.49 -4.06
C ARG A 261 4.24 -25.23 -3.46
N ALA A 262 5.41 -25.06 -4.05
CA ALA A 262 6.63 -25.64 -3.52
C ALA A 262 6.91 -25.20 -2.07
N ARG A 263 6.86 -23.89 -1.82
CA ARG A 263 7.02 -23.33 -0.46
C ARG A 263 5.98 -23.87 0.52
N THR A 264 4.72 -23.93 0.10
CA THR A 264 3.61 -24.42 0.93
C THR A 264 3.77 -25.90 1.27
N ASN A 265 4.14 -26.73 0.29
CA ASN A 265 4.38 -28.15 0.50
C ASN A 265 5.67 -28.43 1.28
N SER A 266 6.68 -27.56 1.19
CA SER A 266 7.84 -27.61 2.08
C SER A 266 7.46 -27.31 3.54
N ALA A 267 6.55 -26.37 3.77
CA ALA A 267 6.04 -26.07 5.11
C ALA A 267 5.13 -27.19 5.67
N LEU A 268 4.46 -27.95 4.82
CA LEU A 268 3.68 -29.15 5.21
C LEU A 268 4.56 -30.35 5.57
N ASP A 269 5.78 -30.42 5.04
CA ASP A 269 6.76 -31.48 5.25
C ASP A 269 8.11 -30.85 5.69
N PRO A 270 8.19 -30.25 6.90
CA PRO A 270 9.36 -29.46 7.34
C PRO A 270 10.64 -30.31 7.47
N GLU A 271 10.50 -31.60 7.76
CA GLU A 271 11.64 -32.55 7.82
C GLU A 271 12.02 -33.08 6.41
N THR A 272 11.28 -32.71 5.40
CA THR A 272 11.51 -33.06 3.98
C THR A 272 11.54 -34.59 3.75
N THR A 273 10.93 -35.36 4.64
CA THR A 273 10.95 -36.85 4.61
C THR A 273 10.01 -37.42 3.59
N GLN A 274 8.91 -36.74 3.27
CA GLN A 274 7.92 -37.13 2.27
C GLN A 274 8.25 -36.58 0.88
N GLY A 275 9.02 -35.49 0.81
CA GLY A 275 9.38 -34.82 -0.43
C GLY A 275 8.21 -34.15 -1.12
N LEU A 276 7.21 -33.65 -0.36
CA LEU A 276 5.99 -33.07 -0.90
C LEU A 276 6.26 -31.89 -1.86
N ALA A 277 7.26 -31.08 -1.59
CA ALA A 277 7.61 -29.93 -2.41
C ALA A 277 8.50 -30.25 -3.62
N LYS A 278 9.10 -31.45 -3.66
CA LYS A 278 10.06 -31.86 -4.70
C LYS A 278 9.55 -31.64 -6.12
N PRO A 279 8.38 -32.16 -6.54
CA PRO A 279 7.94 -32.03 -7.91
C PRO A 279 7.75 -30.59 -8.34
N TYR A 280 7.31 -29.72 -7.45
CA TYR A 280 7.08 -28.30 -7.75
C TYR A 280 8.39 -27.52 -7.85
N TYR A 281 9.38 -27.79 -6.98
CA TYR A 281 10.71 -27.18 -7.11
C TYR A 281 11.44 -27.65 -8.36
N GLU A 282 11.29 -28.90 -8.77
CA GLU A 282 11.85 -29.41 -10.03
C GLU A 282 11.23 -28.73 -11.24
N GLU A 283 9.89 -28.58 -11.27
CA GLU A 283 9.18 -27.90 -12.35
C GLU A 283 9.56 -26.42 -12.46
N VAL A 284 9.61 -25.72 -11.32
CA VAL A 284 10.02 -24.32 -11.27
C VAL A 284 11.47 -24.15 -11.72
N ALA A 285 12.38 -25.01 -11.27
CA ALA A 285 13.77 -24.93 -11.68
C ALA A 285 13.91 -25.14 -13.19
N ALA A 286 13.22 -26.11 -13.77
CA ALA A 286 13.24 -26.36 -15.22
C ALA A 286 12.70 -25.13 -15.99
N PHE A 287 11.59 -24.56 -15.56
CA PHE A 287 11.01 -23.36 -16.16
C PHE A 287 11.97 -22.15 -16.12
N LEU A 288 12.63 -21.93 -14.99
CA LEU A 288 13.53 -20.78 -14.83
C LEU A 288 14.86 -20.94 -15.57
N ILE A 289 15.36 -22.17 -15.69
CA ILE A 289 16.57 -22.48 -16.51
C ILE A 289 16.29 -22.14 -17.99
N ASP A 290 15.12 -22.51 -18.50
CA ASP A 290 14.75 -22.23 -19.89
C ASP A 290 14.70 -20.71 -20.17
N LYS A 291 14.28 -19.90 -19.19
CA LYS A 291 14.30 -18.43 -19.30
C LYS A 291 15.70 -17.82 -19.36
N ASN A 292 16.71 -18.49 -18.80
CA ASN A 292 18.11 -18.07 -18.76
C ASN A 292 18.31 -16.59 -18.37
N ASP A 293 17.63 -16.13 -17.33
CA ASP A 293 17.61 -14.74 -16.88
C ASP A 293 18.13 -14.63 -15.44
N PRO A 294 19.22 -13.86 -15.20
CA PRO A 294 19.82 -13.70 -13.88
C PRO A 294 18.84 -13.16 -12.80
N ARG A 295 17.76 -12.51 -13.19
CA ARG A 295 16.72 -12.05 -12.25
C ARG A 295 16.07 -13.19 -11.48
N TYR A 296 16.13 -14.42 -12.01
CA TYR A 296 15.59 -15.62 -11.37
C TYR A 296 16.61 -16.41 -10.53
N ASN A 297 17.86 -15.96 -10.45
CA ASN A 297 18.92 -16.68 -9.72
C ASN A 297 18.55 -16.96 -8.27
N SER A 298 17.90 -16.02 -7.58
CA SER A 298 17.45 -16.22 -6.18
C SER A 298 16.42 -17.35 -6.07
N ALA A 299 15.46 -17.42 -6.99
CA ALA A 299 14.47 -18.48 -7.00
C ALA A 299 15.09 -19.84 -7.39
N LEU A 300 16.04 -19.87 -8.31
CA LEU A 300 16.79 -21.09 -8.66
C LEU A 300 17.62 -21.60 -7.47
N ILE A 301 18.29 -20.71 -6.74
CA ILE A 301 19.03 -21.06 -5.52
C ILE A 301 18.10 -21.68 -4.48
N GLU A 302 16.90 -21.13 -4.30
CA GLU A 302 15.90 -21.71 -3.39
C GLU A 302 15.48 -23.11 -3.84
N CYS A 303 15.16 -23.29 -5.14
CA CYS A 303 14.82 -24.61 -5.69
C CYS A 303 15.93 -25.63 -5.44
N TYR A 304 17.16 -25.28 -5.78
CA TYR A 304 18.31 -26.18 -5.63
C TYR A 304 18.64 -26.44 -4.17
N SER A 305 18.44 -25.49 -3.27
CA SER A 305 18.64 -25.67 -1.83
C SER A 305 17.69 -26.71 -1.26
N TYR A 306 16.39 -26.63 -1.60
CA TYR A 306 15.43 -27.64 -1.20
C TYR A 306 15.78 -29.02 -1.80
N LEU A 307 16.07 -29.10 -3.09
CA LEU A 307 16.37 -30.37 -3.76
C LEU A 307 17.67 -30.99 -3.22
N GLY A 308 18.71 -30.18 -2.99
CA GLY A 308 19.95 -30.63 -2.37
C GLY A 308 19.71 -31.20 -0.96
N TYR A 309 18.90 -30.55 -0.15
CA TYR A 309 18.51 -31.04 1.17
C TYR A 309 17.64 -32.31 1.10
N TYR A 310 16.64 -32.35 0.21
CA TYR A 310 15.80 -33.53 -0.02
C TYR A 310 16.64 -34.78 -0.33
N TYR A 311 17.60 -34.68 -1.27
CA TYR A 311 18.44 -35.80 -1.62
C TYR A 311 19.42 -36.18 -0.50
N LEU A 312 19.83 -35.22 0.34
CA LEU A 312 20.62 -35.50 1.54
C LEU A 312 19.80 -36.35 2.55
N VAL A 313 18.57 -35.93 2.85
CA VAL A 313 17.65 -36.66 3.74
C VAL A 313 17.35 -38.06 3.20
N ALA A 314 17.19 -38.19 1.89
CA ALA A 314 16.96 -39.47 1.20
C ALA A 314 18.21 -40.35 1.08
N ASN A 315 19.35 -39.93 1.68
CA ASN A 315 20.67 -40.60 1.58
C ASN A 315 21.17 -40.81 0.15
N LYS A 316 20.80 -39.91 -0.76
CA LYS A 316 21.24 -39.86 -2.17
C LYS A 316 22.32 -38.80 -2.32
N LEU A 317 23.52 -39.10 -1.79
CA LEU A 317 24.60 -38.13 -1.67
C LEU A 317 25.14 -37.59 -3.01
N PRO A 318 25.25 -38.38 -4.07
CA PRO A 318 25.66 -37.85 -5.38
C PRO A 318 24.72 -36.81 -5.94
N GLU A 319 23.41 -37.06 -5.91
CA GLU A 319 22.35 -36.12 -6.35
C GLU A 319 22.32 -34.87 -5.47
N SER A 320 22.47 -35.02 -4.15
CA SER A 320 22.58 -33.89 -3.24
C SER A 320 23.75 -32.98 -3.61
N LYS A 321 24.96 -33.55 -3.82
CA LYS A 321 26.15 -32.79 -4.23
C LYS A 321 25.93 -32.04 -5.55
N GLU A 322 25.25 -32.66 -6.51
CA GLU A 322 24.92 -32.02 -7.78
C GLU A 322 24.17 -30.71 -7.61
N TYR A 323 23.10 -30.70 -6.78
CA TYR A 323 22.30 -29.49 -6.55
C TYR A 323 23.08 -28.40 -5.81
N TRP A 324 23.88 -28.77 -4.80
CA TRP A 324 24.74 -27.80 -4.12
C TRP A 324 25.80 -27.18 -5.05
N ASN A 325 26.34 -27.95 -5.98
CA ASN A 325 27.24 -27.42 -6.99
C ASN A 325 26.54 -26.50 -7.99
N LYS A 326 25.26 -26.75 -8.37
CA LYS A 326 24.46 -25.83 -9.18
C LYS A 326 24.30 -24.47 -8.50
N ILE A 327 24.16 -24.45 -7.17
CA ILE A 327 24.13 -23.19 -6.41
C ILE A 327 25.47 -22.46 -6.52
N LEU A 328 26.60 -23.17 -6.33
CA LEU A 328 27.92 -22.54 -6.45
C LEU A 328 28.25 -22.07 -7.87
N ALA A 329 27.63 -22.65 -8.90
CA ALA A 329 27.74 -22.14 -10.26
C ALA A 329 27.03 -20.79 -10.46
N ILE A 330 25.96 -20.54 -9.72
CA ILE A 330 25.22 -19.25 -9.71
C ILE A 330 25.88 -18.25 -8.76
N ASP A 331 26.18 -18.68 -7.55
CA ASP A 331 26.77 -17.89 -6.46
C ASP A 331 27.98 -18.63 -5.84
N PRO A 332 29.20 -18.42 -6.35
CA PRO A 332 30.41 -19.07 -5.84
C PRO A 332 30.74 -18.75 -4.37
N ALA A 333 30.12 -17.69 -3.82
CA ALA A 333 30.32 -17.29 -2.42
C ALA A 333 29.31 -17.92 -1.45
N ASN A 334 28.31 -18.68 -1.94
CA ASN A 334 27.22 -19.21 -1.16
C ASN A 334 27.69 -20.08 0.01
N ALA A 335 27.57 -19.54 1.24
CA ALA A 335 28.06 -20.18 2.45
C ALA A 335 27.30 -21.46 2.81
N THR A 336 26.00 -21.52 2.48
CA THR A 336 25.15 -22.68 2.76
C THR A 336 25.56 -23.86 1.87
N ALA A 337 25.74 -23.64 0.57
CA ALA A 337 26.15 -24.67 -0.35
C ALA A 337 27.55 -25.22 -0.02
N LYS A 338 28.50 -24.33 0.33
CA LYS A 338 29.84 -24.77 0.79
C LYS A 338 29.77 -25.68 2.00
N ARG A 339 29.06 -25.25 3.07
CA ARG A 339 28.89 -26.05 4.28
C ARG A 339 28.20 -27.38 4.03
N ALA A 340 27.21 -27.42 3.17
CA ALA A 340 26.52 -28.64 2.80
C ALA A 340 27.47 -29.63 2.10
N LEU A 341 28.27 -29.15 1.14
CA LEU A 341 29.26 -29.99 0.43
C LEU A 341 30.38 -30.51 1.36
N ASP A 342 30.86 -29.67 2.30
CA ASP A 342 31.85 -30.07 3.30
C ASP A 342 31.32 -31.16 4.25
N GLY A 343 30.01 -31.14 4.55
CA GLY A 343 29.32 -32.12 5.37
C GLY A 343 29.02 -33.46 4.66
N ILE A 344 28.98 -33.48 3.33
CA ILE A 344 28.69 -34.66 2.51
C ILE A 344 30.04 -35.31 2.11
N LYS A 345 30.64 -36.03 3.00
CA LYS A 345 31.91 -36.78 2.71
C LYS A 345 31.64 -38.08 2.02
#